data_5b52c5ec6a1cfd9a705244cfa3e1c328
#
_entry.id   5b52c5ec6a1cfd9a705244cfa3e1c328
#
_cell.length_a   1.000
_cell.length_b   1.000
_cell.length_c   1.000
_cell.angle_alpha   90.00
_cell.angle_beta   90.00
_cell.angle_gamma   90.00
#
_symmetry.space_group_name_H-M   'P 1'
#
loop_
_entity.id
_entity.type
_entity.pdbx_description
1 polymer ?
#
loop_
_entity_poly.entity_id
_entity_poly.type
_entity_poly.pdbx_seq_one_letter_code
_entity_poly.pdbx_strand_id
1 'polypeptide(L)'
;MGFDALLGNDRLKQNLTRSLSKGHVSHFYLIAGPEGSGKHTLAKLLAAAILCQGGDKPCGRCTPCRKVMDGSHPDFITVDDPEKKTVTVDLIRQARADVYIQPNESEYKIYLFPRAQDMGLPGQNALLKILEEPPKYGVFLLLTDNPDKLLPTVRSRCTELNMQALPEDILRSHLRREFPQAQEEDITAAIDRSGGFLGQAMALLSGGGELPQQTRDFVQAFSARDALGLMQTLTPMERWKRDALTDILESWRELLESALASRSGIRAVSPLSRKLAQSRSSPELLNAVQCLQKAVDYTAGNVSPAAVCGWLEWALR
;
A
#
# COMPACT_ATOMS: atom_id res chain seq x y z
N MET A 1 -17.79 -2.59 -19.62
CA MET A 1 -16.88 -2.13 -18.56
C MET A 1 -16.32 -3.30 -17.76
N GLY A 2 -17.10 -4.26 -17.31
CA GLY A 2 -16.52 -5.43 -16.62
C GLY A 2 -15.38 -5.10 -15.65
N PHE A 3 -14.38 -5.98 -15.57
CA PHE A 3 -13.18 -5.78 -14.76
C PHE A 3 -12.02 -5.09 -15.51
N ASP A 4 -12.30 -4.39 -16.63
CA ASP A 4 -11.27 -3.83 -17.52
C ASP A 4 -10.42 -2.72 -16.85
N ALA A 5 -10.99 -2.04 -15.84
CA ALA A 5 -10.25 -1.04 -15.07
C ALA A 5 -9.10 -1.65 -14.22
N LEU A 6 -9.12 -2.97 -14.00
CA LEU A 6 -7.99 -3.70 -13.43
C LEU A 6 -7.07 -4.14 -14.56
N LEU A 7 -5.84 -3.68 -14.59
CA LEU A 7 -4.85 -4.10 -15.57
C LEU A 7 -4.40 -5.55 -15.30
N GLY A 8 -4.17 -6.30 -16.36
CA GLY A 8 -3.76 -7.70 -16.27
C GLY A 8 -4.72 -8.57 -15.47
N ASN A 9 -4.20 -9.59 -14.79
CA ASN A 9 -4.97 -10.50 -13.95
C ASN A 9 -6.13 -11.21 -14.71
N ASP A 10 -5.95 -11.51 -15.99
CA ASP A 10 -7.04 -11.93 -16.89
C ASP A 10 -7.70 -13.23 -16.46
N ARG A 11 -6.93 -14.21 -15.97
CA ARG A 11 -7.48 -15.47 -15.45
C ARG A 11 -8.38 -15.23 -14.23
N LEU A 12 -7.97 -14.33 -13.33
CA LEU A 12 -8.74 -13.95 -12.15
C LEU A 12 -10.04 -13.25 -12.56
N LYS A 13 -9.96 -12.29 -13.47
CA LYS A 13 -11.13 -11.57 -14.03
C LYS A 13 -12.13 -12.53 -14.68
N GLN A 14 -11.65 -13.46 -15.52
CA GLN A 14 -12.50 -14.47 -16.17
C GLN A 14 -13.19 -15.38 -15.16
N ASN A 15 -12.48 -15.83 -14.12
CA ASN A 15 -13.05 -16.67 -13.07
C ASN A 15 -14.14 -15.94 -12.28
N LEU A 16 -13.89 -14.67 -11.92
CA LEU A 16 -14.87 -13.84 -11.21
C LEU A 16 -16.11 -13.58 -12.09
N THR A 17 -15.91 -13.19 -13.35
CA THR A 17 -17.02 -12.98 -14.31
C THR A 17 -17.87 -14.23 -14.45
N ARG A 18 -17.24 -15.41 -14.58
CA ARG A 18 -17.95 -16.70 -14.69
C ARG A 18 -18.70 -17.07 -13.42
N SER A 19 -18.12 -16.82 -12.24
CA SER A 19 -18.78 -17.08 -10.96
C SER A 19 -20.01 -16.19 -10.78
N LEU A 20 -19.84 -14.89 -11.01
CA LEU A 20 -20.92 -13.89 -10.86
C LEU A 20 -22.04 -14.07 -11.88
N SER A 21 -21.73 -14.48 -13.14
CA SER A 21 -22.76 -14.76 -14.15
C SER A 21 -23.64 -15.97 -13.79
N LYS A 22 -23.13 -16.89 -12.96
CA LYS A 22 -23.88 -18.04 -12.43
C LYS A 22 -24.59 -17.72 -11.10
N GLY A 23 -24.50 -16.47 -10.62
CA GLY A 23 -25.05 -16.08 -9.31
C GLY A 23 -24.26 -16.61 -8.12
N HIS A 24 -23.06 -17.12 -8.32
CA HIS A 24 -22.21 -17.64 -7.25
C HIS A 24 -21.39 -16.49 -6.65
N VAL A 25 -21.84 -15.97 -5.49
CA VAL A 25 -21.15 -14.99 -4.68
C VAL A 25 -20.64 -15.71 -3.42
N SER A 26 -19.33 -15.67 -3.17
CA SER A 26 -18.77 -16.15 -1.91
C SER A 26 -19.02 -15.13 -0.79
N HIS A 27 -19.23 -15.62 0.43
CA HIS A 27 -19.37 -14.74 1.59
C HIS A 27 -18.04 -14.08 1.98
N PHE A 28 -16.90 -14.74 1.73
CA PHE A 28 -15.59 -14.25 2.11
C PHE A 28 -14.61 -14.35 0.94
N TYR A 29 -14.00 -13.22 0.62
CA TYR A 29 -12.90 -13.13 -0.33
C TYR A 29 -11.66 -12.61 0.38
N LEU A 30 -10.53 -13.28 0.19
CA LEU A 30 -9.21 -12.84 0.62
C LEU A 30 -8.43 -12.39 -0.60
N ILE A 31 -8.25 -11.08 -0.76
CA ILE A 31 -7.51 -10.48 -1.88
C ILE A 31 -6.08 -10.24 -1.40
N ALA A 32 -5.17 -11.09 -1.85
CA ALA A 32 -3.77 -11.08 -1.44
C ALA A 32 -2.85 -10.56 -2.54
N GLY A 33 -1.85 -9.78 -2.16
CA GLY A 33 -0.82 -9.26 -3.07
C GLY A 33 -0.05 -8.11 -2.43
N PRO A 34 1.15 -7.78 -2.91
CA PRO A 34 1.95 -6.70 -2.35
C PRO A 34 1.24 -5.34 -2.45
N GLU A 35 1.77 -4.36 -1.75
CA GLU A 35 1.32 -2.98 -1.90
C GLU A 35 1.42 -2.54 -3.37
N GLY A 36 0.48 -1.73 -3.84
CA GLY A 36 0.46 -1.29 -5.24
C GLY A 36 0.05 -2.36 -6.27
N SER A 37 -0.35 -3.58 -5.85
CA SER A 37 -0.80 -4.63 -6.77
C SER A 37 -2.21 -4.44 -7.35
N GLY A 38 -2.97 -3.44 -6.86
CA GLY A 38 -4.35 -3.18 -7.31
C GLY A 38 -5.45 -3.89 -6.51
N LYS A 39 -5.15 -4.38 -5.28
CA LYS A 39 -6.14 -5.03 -4.39
C LYS A 39 -7.38 -4.17 -4.14
N HIS A 40 -7.20 -2.89 -3.84
CA HIS A 40 -8.31 -1.95 -3.63
C HIS A 40 -9.17 -1.77 -4.89
N THR A 41 -8.54 -1.69 -6.06
CA THR A 41 -9.23 -1.61 -7.35
C THR A 41 -10.07 -2.86 -7.59
N LEU A 42 -9.49 -4.05 -7.38
CA LEU A 42 -10.20 -5.31 -7.49
C LEU A 42 -11.38 -5.39 -6.50
N ALA A 43 -11.17 -5.01 -5.23
CA ALA A 43 -12.22 -5.03 -4.21
C ALA A 43 -13.40 -4.12 -4.59
N LYS A 44 -13.14 -2.90 -5.05
CA LYS A 44 -14.19 -1.98 -5.53
C LYS A 44 -14.92 -2.52 -6.75
N LEU A 45 -14.20 -3.07 -7.73
CA LEU A 45 -14.80 -3.68 -8.92
C LEU A 45 -15.64 -4.90 -8.57
N LEU A 46 -15.18 -5.74 -7.65
CA LEU A 46 -15.92 -6.91 -7.18
C LEU A 46 -17.19 -6.48 -6.42
N ALA A 47 -17.09 -5.52 -5.52
CA ALA A 47 -18.24 -4.95 -4.83
C ALA A 47 -19.25 -4.34 -5.83
N ALA A 48 -18.77 -3.54 -6.78
CA ALA A 48 -19.61 -2.98 -7.84
C ALA A 48 -20.28 -4.08 -8.69
N ALA A 49 -19.60 -5.20 -8.95
CA ALA A 49 -20.15 -6.32 -9.72
C ALA A 49 -21.23 -7.07 -8.94
N ILE A 50 -21.03 -7.30 -7.63
CA ILE A 50 -22.00 -7.96 -6.73
C ILE A 50 -23.27 -7.11 -6.60
N LEU A 51 -23.14 -5.80 -6.44
CA LEU A 51 -24.27 -4.87 -6.26
C LEU A 51 -24.87 -4.38 -7.61
N CYS A 52 -24.32 -4.78 -8.74
CA CYS A 52 -24.71 -4.31 -10.06
C CYS A 52 -26.10 -4.79 -10.48
N GLN A 53 -26.93 -3.86 -10.91
CA GLN A 53 -28.27 -4.11 -11.45
C GLN A 53 -28.30 -4.27 -12.98
N GLY A 54 -27.16 -4.13 -13.67
CA GLY A 54 -27.04 -4.29 -15.10
C GLY A 54 -26.74 -5.72 -15.53
N GLY A 55 -26.79 -6.00 -16.84
CA GLY A 55 -26.48 -7.32 -17.40
C GLY A 55 -25.01 -7.69 -17.34
N ASP A 56 -24.12 -6.76 -17.74
CA ASP A 56 -22.66 -6.96 -17.72
C ASP A 56 -22.10 -6.44 -16.40
N LYS A 57 -21.72 -7.32 -15.51
CA LYS A 57 -21.28 -6.99 -14.13
C LYS A 57 -19.77 -6.90 -14.01
N PRO A 58 -19.22 -5.79 -13.48
CA PRO A 58 -19.87 -4.50 -13.18
C PRO A 58 -20.13 -3.68 -14.45
N CYS A 59 -21.33 -3.10 -14.61
CA CYS A 59 -21.65 -2.30 -15.79
C CYS A 59 -21.04 -0.88 -15.77
N GLY A 60 -20.66 -0.38 -14.59
CA GLY A 60 -20.06 0.94 -14.35
C GLY A 60 -20.97 2.15 -14.55
N ARG A 61 -22.23 1.95 -14.98
CA ARG A 61 -23.16 3.03 -15.29
C ARG A 61 -24.44 3.06 -14.43
N CYS A 62 -24.82 1.94 -13.83
CA CYS A 62 -25.96 1.92 -12.88
C CYS A 62 -25.64 2.65 -11.59
N THR A 63 -26.66 3.04 -10.84
CA THR A 63 -26.50 3.78 -9.59
C THR A 63 -25.64 3.06 -8.55
N PRO A 64 -25.85 1.74 -8.28
CA PRO A 64 -24.97 1.02 -7.35
C PRO A 64 -23.50 1.04 -7.79
N CYS A 65 -23.20 0.77 -9.08
CA CYS A 65 -21.81 0.79 -9.54
C CYS A 65 -21.14 2.14 -9.32
N ARG A 66 -21.83 3.26 -9.63
CA ARG A 66 -21.31 4.62 -9.41
C ARG A 66 -21.08 4.88 -7.92
N LYS A 67 -22.08 4.62 -7.07
CA LYS A 67 -21.97 4.81 -5.63
C LYS A 67 -20.80 4.02 -5.01
N VAL A 68 -20.55 2.77 -5.45
CA VAL A 68 -19.41 1.97 -4.97
C VAL A 68 -18.08 2.58 -5.41
N MET A 69 -17.96 3.01 -6.66
CA MET A 69 -16.73 3.63 -7.16
C MET A 69 -16.43 4.95 -6.45
N ASP A 70 -17.46 5.74 -6.14
CA ASP A 70 -17.36 7.01 -5.42
C ASP A 70 -17.24 6.83 -3.88
N GLY A 71 -17.38 5.58 -3.37
CA GLY A 71 -17.33 5.27 -1.94
C GLY A 71 -18.56 5.72 -1.14
N SER A 72 -19.70 6.01 -1.81
CA SER A 72 -20.94 6.54 -1.19
C SER A 72 -22.07 5.51 -1.07
N HIS A 73 -21.83 4.23 -1.39
CA HIS A 73 -22.86 3.21 -1.33
C HIS A 73 -23.12 2.78 0.12
N PRO A 74 -24.37 2.85 0.64
CA PRO A 74 -24.67 2.56 2.05
C PRO A 74 -24.43 1.09 2.44
N ASP A 75 -24.51 0.17 1.47
CA ASP A 75 -24.26 -1.25 1.68
C ASP A 75 -22.82 -1.67 1.31
N PHE A 76 -21.91 -0.72 1.08
CA PHE A 76 -20.47 -0.95 0.92
C PHE A 76 -19.70 -0.21 2.00
N ILE A 77 -19.34 -0.93 3.06
CA ILE A 77 -18.83 -0.39 4.31
C ILE A 77 -17.35 -0.71 4.44
N THR A 78 -16.52 0.32 4.57
CA THR A 78 -15.09 0.14 4.88
C THR A 78 -14.90 0.06 6.39
N VAL A 79 -14.29 -1.02 6.85
CA VAL A 79 -13.98 -1.28 8.26
C VAL A 79 -12.50 -1.00 8.48
N ASP A 80 -12.18 0.25 8.74
CA ASP A 80 -10.83 0.73 8.99
C ASP A 80 -10.85 2.00 9.85
N ASP A 81 -9.73 2.27 10.51
CA ASP A 81 -9.45 3.51 11.21
C ASP A 81 -8.04 3.96 10.76
N PRO A 82 -7.95 4.88 9.79
CA PRO A 82 -6.66 5.28 9.21
C PRO A 82 -5.75 5.99 10.22
N GLU A 83 -6.28 6.48 11.35
CA GLU A 83 -5.47 7.09 12.42
C GLU A 83 -4.76 6.04 13.29
N LYS A 84 -5.17 4.76 13.19
CA LYS A 84 -4.60 3.65 13.97
C LYS A 84 -3.77 2.73 13.10
N LYS A 85 -2.62 2.29 13.62
CA LYS A 85 -1.76 1.30 12.95
C LYS A 85 -2.42 -0.09 12.85
N THR A 86 -3.33 -0.42 13.75
CA THR A 86 -3.99 -1.73 13.82
C THR A 86 -5.50 -1.62 13.70
N VAL A 87 -6.11 -2.60 13.06
CA VAL A 87 -7.57 -2.74 13.03
C VAL A 87 -8.04 -3.22 14.39
N THR A 88 -8.77 -2.37 15.11
CA THR A 88 -9.19 -2.67 16.48
C THR A 88 -10.29 -3.74 16.53
N VAL A 89 -10.30 -4.53 17.60
CA VAL A 89 -11.33 -5.57 17.83
C VAL A 89 -12.74 -4.99 17.85
N ASP A 90 -12.88 -3.76 18.35
CA ASP A 90 -14.19 -3.11 18.48
C ASP A 90 -14.78 -2.74 17.11
N LEU A 91 -13.97 -2.30 16.16
CA LEU A 91 -14.42 -2.11 14.77
C LEU A 91 -14.94 -3.42 14.15
N ILE A 92 -14.23 -4.51 14.39
CA ILE A 92 -14.63 -5.83 13.90
C ILE A 92 -15.93 -6.29 14.58
N ARG A 93 -16.09 -6.06 15.89
CA ARG A 93 -17.32 -6.35 16.62
C ARG A 93 -18.50 -5.52 16.14
N GLN A 94 -18.28 -4.24 15.83
CA GLN A 94 -19.30 -3.35 15.25
C GLN A 94 -19.73 -3.87 13.87
N ALA A 95 -18.80 -4.17 12.98
CA ALA A 95 -19.12 -4.78 11.67
C ALA A 95 -19.87 -6.09 11.82
N ARG A 96 -19.50 -6.94 12.82
CA ARG A 96 -20.22 -8.18 13.14
C ARG A 96 -21.63 -7.93 13.64
N ALA A 97 -21.87 -6.92 14.44
CA ALA A 97 -23.23 -6.59 14.91
C ALA A 97 -24.09 -6.04 13.76
N ASP A 98 -23.48 -5.18 12.92
CA ASP A 98 -24.16 -4.52 11.82
C ASP A 98 -24.52 -5.48 10.67
N VAL A 99 -23.75 -6.57 10.48
CA VAL A 99 -24.02 -7.52 9.37
C VAL A 99 -25.36 -8.24 9.50
N TYR A 100 -25.91 -8.37 10.71
CA TYR A 100 -27.24 -8.96 10.93
C TYR A 100 -28.40 -8.01 10.64
N ILE A 101 -28.12 -6.74 10.38
CA ILE A 101 -29.06 -5.75 9.88
C ILE A 101 -29.13 -5.89 8.36
N GLN A 102 -30.34 -6.03 7.81
CA GLN A 102 -30.53 -6.18 6.36
C GLN A 102 -29.91 -5.03 5.55
N PRO A 103 -29.52 -5.28 4.29
CA PRO A 103 -29.04 -4.23 3.39
C PRO A 103 -30.07 -3.10 3.21
N ASN A 104 -29.59 -1.89 2.92
CA ASN A 104 -30.45 -0.71 2.77
C ASN A 104 -31.07 -0.62 1.36
N GLU A 105 -30.26 -0.78 0.32
CA GLU A 105 -30.65 -0.54 -1.09
C GLU A 105 -30.42 -1.76 -1.99
N SER A 106 -29.65 -2.75 -1.54
CA SER A 106 -29.14 -3.84 -2.38
C SER A 106 -29.51 -5.22 -1.83
N GLU A 107 -29.25 -6.27 -2.61
CA GLU A 107 -29.41 -7.67 -2.16
C GLU A 107 -28.27 -8.12 -1.22
N TYR A 108 -27.12 -7.45 -1.28
CA TYR A 108 -25.94 -7.78 -0.50
C TYR A 108 -25.44 -6.58 0.30
N LYS A 109 -24.84 -6.85 1.44
CA LYS A 109 -24.13 -5.89 2.29
C LYS A 109 -22.66 -6.29 2.35
N ILE A 110 -21.77 -5.41 1.92
CA ILE A 110 -20.37 -5.71 1.68
C ILE A 110 -19.50 -4.96 2.67
N TYR A 111 -18.60 -5.67 3.35
CA TYR A 111 -17.63 -5.14 4.29
C TYR A 111 -16.23 -5.26 3.72
N LEU A 112 -15.54 -4.14 3.57
CA LEU A 112 -14.16 -4.08 3.12
C LEU A 112 -13.23 -3.87 4.31
N PHE A 113 -12.29 -4.79 4.49
CA PHE A 113 -11.19 -4.70 5.46
C PHE A 113 -9.89 -4.46 4.68
N PRO A 114 -9.44 -3.21 4.56
CA PRO A 114 -8.32 -2.87 3.66
C PRO A 114 -6.95 -3.32 4.17
N ARG A 115 -6.82 -3.61 5.47
CA ARG A 115 -5.57 -4.00 6.14
C ARG A 115 -5.80 -5.21 7.05
N ALA A 116 -6.22 -6.34 6.45
CA ALA A 116 -6.54 -7.54 7.22
C ALA A 116 -5.32 -8.11 7.97
N GLN A 117 -4.10 -7.94 7.44
CA GLN A 117 -2.84 -8.31 8.10
C GLN A 117 -2.58 -7.57 9.42
N ASP A 118 -3.23 -6.41 9.62
CA ASP A 118 -3.06 -5.58 10.82
C ASP A 118 -4.11 -5.88 11.91
N MET A 119 -4.94 -6.92 11.68
CA MET A 119 -5.85 -7.45 12.69
C MET A 119 -5.06 -8.30 13.69
N GLY A 120 -5.11 -7.92 14.97
CA GLY A 120 -4.60 -8.77 16.04
C GLY A 120 -5.39 -10.08 16.19
N LEU A 121 -4.82 -11.08 16.86
CA LEU A 121 -5.46 -12.38 17.11
C LEU A 121 -6.89 -12.28 17.68
N PRO A 122 -7.20 -11.38 18.66
CA PRO A 122 -8.57 -11.22 19.14
C PRO A 122 -9.54 -10.74 18.06
N GLY A 123 -9.08 -9.89 17.13
CA GLY A 123 -9.88 -9.43 16.00
C GLY A 123 -10.17 -10.54 15.00
N GLN A 124 -9.16 -11.29 14.62
CA GLN A 124 -9.32 -12.44 13.72
C GLN A 124 -10.26 -13.50 14.32
N ASN A 125 -10.14 -13.79 15.62
CA ASN A 125 -11.06 -14.69 16.32
C ASN A 125 -12.50 -14.14 16.36
N ALA A 126 -12.68 -12.83 16.43
CA ALA A 126 -14.01 -12.21 16.36
C ALA A 126 -14.69 -12.42 15.00
N LEU A 127 -13.91 -12.51 13.90
CA LEU A 127 -14.42 -12.82 12.56
C LEU A 127 -14.84 -14.29 12.41
N LEU A 128 -14.22 -15.24 13.12
CA LEU A 128 -14.51 -16.67 12.95
C LEU A 128 -16.00 -16.99 13.13
N LYS A 129 -16.68 -16.29 14.04
CA LYS A 129 -18.14 -16.51 14.27
C LYS A 129 -18.99 -16.16 13.06
N ILE A 130 -18.59 -15.14 12.26
CA ILE A 130 -19.30 -14.78 11.03
C ILE A 130 -18.87 -15.71 9.89
N LEU A 131 -17.59 -16.13 9.89
CA LEU A 131 -17.06 -17.06 8.90
C LEU A 131 -17.75 -18.42 8.94
N GLU A 132 -18.24 -18.84 10.11
CA GLU A 132 -18.95 -20.12 10.32
C GLU A 132 -20.42 -20.03 9.89
N GLU A 133 -21.09 -18.93 10.24
CA GLU A 133 -22.52 -18.73 9.97
C GLU A 133 -22.80 -17.33 9.39
N PRO A 134 -22.37 -17.05 8.15
CA PRO A 134 -22.62 -15.76 7.53
C PRO A 134 -24.09 -15.58 7.17
N PRO A 135 -24.67 -14.38 7.37
CA PRO A 135 -26.00 -14.11 6.83
C PRO A 135 -25.96 -14.16 5.30
N LYS A 136 -27.03 -14.62 4.67
CA LYS A 136 -27.10 -14.89 3.22
C LYS A 136 -26.71 -13.69 2.33
N TYR A 137 -26.91 -12.49 2.83
CA TYR A 137 -26.62 -11.24 2.12
C TYR A 137 -25.25 -10.62 2.52
N GLY A 138 -24.56 -11.17 3.51
CA GLY A 138 -23.27 -10.63 3.97
C GLY A 138 -22.10 -11.08 3.09
N VAL A 139 -21.29 -10.14 2.65
CA VAL A 139 -20.04 -10.39 1.90
C VAL A 139 -18.90 -9.62 2.54
N PHE A 140 -17.75 -10.27 2.68
CA PHE A 140 -16.56 -9.72 3.34
C PHE A 140 -15.37 -9.77 2.38
N LEU A 141 -14.75 -8.62 2.16
CA LEU A 141 -13.56 -8.46 1.33
C LEU A 141 -12.38 -8.15 2.25
N LEU A 142 -11.49 -9.11 2.43
CA LEU A 142 -10.27 -8.96 3.23
C LEU A 142 -9.09 -8.69 2.30
N LEU A 143 -8.45 -7.51 2.43
CA LEU A 143 -7.23 -7.22 1.68
C LEU A 143 -6.01 -7.48 2.56
N THR A 144 -4.99 -8.10 2.00
CA THR A 144 -3.74 -8.36 2.71
C THR A 144 -2.53 -8.28 1.79
N ASP A 145 -1.45 -7.75 2.29
CA ASP A 145 -0.11 -7.82 1.66
C ASP A 145 0.65 -9.08 2.10
N ASN A 146 0.27 -9.63 3.26
CA ASN A 146 0.88 -10.84 3.81
C ASN A 146 -0.20 -11.79 4.36
N PRO A 147 -0.63 -12.80 3.58
CA PRO A 147 -1.66 -13.74 4.01
C PRO A 147 -1.20 -14.61 5.20
N ASP A 148 0.10 -14.76 5.46
CA ASP A 148 0.62 -15.59 6.56
C ASP A 148 0.42 -14.93 7.94
N LYS A 149 0.13 -13.63 7.98
CA LYS A 149 -0.31 -12.94 9.21
C LYS A 149 -1.74 -13.28 9.62
N LEU A 150 -2.52 -13.89 8.73
CA LEU A 150 -3.88 -14.33 9.03
C LEU A 150 -3.90 -15.77 9.52
N LEU A 151 -4.77 -16.04 10.49
CA LEU A 151 -4.96 -17.40 11.02
C LEU A 151 -5.34 -18.37 9.88
N PRO A 152 -4.77 -19.59 9.86
CA PRO A 152 -5.16 -20.61 8.90
C PRO A 152 -6.67 -20.92 8.91
N THR A 153 -7.31 -20.81 10.08
CA THR A 153 -8.77 -20.98 10.25
C THR A 153 -9.60 -19.89 9.57
N VAL A 154 -9.08 -18.67 9.43
CA VAL A 154 -9.69 -17.59 8.66
C VAL A 154 -9.45 -17.83 7.16
N ARG A 155 -8.21 -18.08 6.77
CA ARG A 155 -7.83 -18.29 5.36
C ARG A 155 -8.59 -19.44 4.70
N SER A 156 -8.70 -20.58 5.39
CA SER A 156 -9.36 -21.79 4.87
C SER A 156 -10.86 -21.60 4.55
N ARG A 157 -11.48 -20.55 5.06
CA ARG A 157 -12.89 -20.22 4.84
C ARG A 157 -13.10 -19.11 3.80
N CYS A 158 -12.00 -18.55 3.28
CA CYS A 158 -12.03 -17.50 2.28
C CYS A 158 -11.79 -18.04 0.87
N THR A 159 -12.45 -17.44 -0.11
CA THR A 159 -12.06 -17.58 -1.53
C THR A 159 -10.84 -16.70 -1.77
N GLU A 160 -9.66 -17.31 -1.95
CA GLU A 160 -8.42 -16.59 -2.17
C GLU A 160 -8.33 -16.04 -3.61
N LEU A 161 -8.03 -14.76 -3.74
CA LEU A 161 -7.82 -14.02 -4.97
C LEU A 161 -6.41 -13.42 -4.93
N ASN A 162 -5.45 -14.10 -5.55
CA ASN A 162 -4.05 -13.68 -5.54
C ASN A 162 -3.77 -12.76 -6.71
N MET A 163 -3.33 -11.52 -6.42
CA MET A 163 -2.91 -10.55 -7.41
C MET A 163 -1.60 -11.00 -8.07
N GLN A 164 -1.57 -10.94 -9.39
CA GLN A 164 -0.39 -11.32 -10.17
C GLN A 164 0.37 -10.10 -10.66
N ALA A 165 1.68 -10.25 -10.80
CA ALA A 165 2.52 -9.26 -11.45
C ALA A 165 2.06 -9.03 -12.90
N LEU A 166 2.14 -7.78 -13.35
CA LEU A 166 1.79 -7.41 -14.72
C LEU A 166 2.97 -7.73 -15.66
N PRO A 167 2.70 -8.12 -16.90
CA PRO A 167 3.70 -8.18 -17.95
C PRO A 167 4.38 -6.81 -18.16
N GLU A 168 5.67 -6.84 -18.49
CA GLU A 168 6.49 -5.63 -18.64
C GLU A 168 5.94 -4.66 -19.70
N ASP A 169 5.45 -5.18 -20.82
CA ASP A 169 4.88 -4.40 -21.92
C ASP A 169 3.63 -3.61 -21.49
N ILE A 170 2.76 -4.23 -20.66
CA ILE A 170 1.58 -3.57 -20.09
C ILE A 170 2.00 -2.48 -19.12
N LEU A 171 2.94 -2.78 -18.22
CA LEU A 171 3.48 -1.77 -17.28
C LEU A 171 4.10 -0.59 -18.01
N ARG A 172 4.99 -0.85 -18.96
CA ARG A 172 5.70 0.15 -19.74
C ARG A 172 4.75 1.06 -20.50
N SER A 173 3.76 0.50 -21.18
CA SER A 173 2.76 1.27 -21.91
C SER A 173 1.92 2.17 -21.02
N HIS A 174 1.55 1.67 -19.84
CA HIS A 174 0.78 2.45 -18.86
C HIS A 174 1.61 3.55 -18.22
N LEU A 175 2.84 3.25 -17.80
CA LEU A 175 3.75 4.22 -17.19
C LEU A 175 4.12 5.36 -18.14
N ARG A 176 4.36 5.07 -19.42
CA ARG A 176 4.58 6.12 -20.44
C ARG A 176 3.40 7.07 -20.60
N ARG A 177 2.18 6.56 -20.47
CA ARG A 177 0.98 7.37 -20.56
C ARG A 177 0.80 8.26 -19.31
N GLU A 178 1.04 7.72 -18.13
CA GLU A 178 0.87 8.46 -16.87
C GLU A 178 2.05 9.41 -16.58
N PHE A 179 3.25 9.06 -17.04
CA PHE A 179 4.48 9.84 -16.84
C PHE A 179 5.14 10.20 -18.18
N PRO A 180 4.53 11.05 -19.01
CA PRO A 180 5.04 11.38 -20.35
C PRO A 180 6.41 12.10 -20.32
N GLN A 181 6.79 12.68 -19.17
CA GLN A 181 8.07 13.39 -18.99
C GLN A 181 9.17 12.48 -18.41
N ALA A 182 8.84 11.24 -17.99
CA ALA A 182 9.83 10.31 -17.44
C ALA A 182 10.73 9.78 -18.55
N GLN A 183 12.04 9.68 -18.27
CA GLN A 183 12.98 9.07 -19.20
C GLN A 183 12.75 7.57 -19.29
N GLU A 184 12.96 6.97 -20.46
CA GLU A 184 12.76 5.54 -20.68
C GLU A 184 13.55 4.68 -19.71
N GLU A 185 14.65 5.18 -19.31
CA GLU A 185 15.58 4.60 -18.37
C GLU A 185 15.00 4.54 -16.95
N ASP A 186 14.30 5.60 -16.51
CA ASP A 186 13.64 5.64 -15.22
C ASP A 186 12.42 4.70 -15.20
N ILE A 187 11.68 4.63 -16.30
CA ILE A 187 10.57 3.68 -16.48
C ILE A 187 11.08 2.24 -16.38
N THR A 188 12.18 1.91 -17.05
CA THR A 188 12.76 0.55 -16.99
C THR A 188 13.21 0.21 -15.58
N ALA A 189 13.91 1.12 -14.90
CA ALA A 189 14.34 0.90 -13.52
C ALA A 189 13.15 0.76 -12.54
N ALA A 190 12.07 1.51 -12.75
CA ALA A 190 10.86 1.39 -11.94
C ALA A 190 10.16 0.04 -12.16
N ILE A 191 10.10 -0.45 -13.41
CA ILE A 191 9.55 -1.76 -13.74
C ILE A 191 10.35 -2.88 -13.06
N ASP A 192 11.67 -2.87 -13.21
CA ASP A 192 12.57 -3.89 -12.64
C ASP A 192 12.43 -3.99 -11.11
N ARG A 193 12.26 -2.86 -10.44
CA ARG A 193 12.18 -2.80 -8.97
C ARG A 193 10.78 -3.00 -8.40
N SER A 194 9.75 -2.73 -9.20
CA SER A 194 8.36 -2.89 -8.75
C SER A 194 7.90 -4.34 -8.65
N GLY A 195 8.72 -5.31 -9.07
CA GLY A 195 8.31 -6.71 -9.12
C GLY A 195 7.09 -6.96 -10.01
N GLY A 196 6.82 -6.06 -10.97
CA GLY A 196 5.66 -6.16 -11.86
C GLY A 196 4.37 -5.54 -11.30
N PHE A 197 4.43 -4.77 -10.21
CA PHE A 197 3.24 -4.14 -9.62
C PHE A 197 3.16 -2.66 -9.94
N LEU A 198 2.07 -2.28 -10.63
CA LEU A 198 1.90 -0.93 -11.18
C LEU A 198 1.98 0.17 -10.12
N GLY A 199 1.30 0.02 -9.00
CA GLY A 199 1.31 1.04 -7.95
C GLY A 199 2.70 1.27 -7.36
N GLN A 200 3.51 0.22 -7.23
CA GLN A 200 4.91 0.34 -6.83
C GLN A 200 5.74 1.07 -7.91
N ALA A 201 5.57 0.69 -9.19
CA ALA A 201 6.26 1.36 -10.29
C ALA A 201 5.88 2.85 -10.37
N MET A 202 4.61 3.18 -10.21
CA MET A 202 4.13 4.56 -10.17
C MET A 202 4.72 5.33 -8.98
N ALA A 203 4.74 4.72 -7.79
CA ALA A 203 5.34 5.33 -6.60
C ALA A 203 6.83 5.62 -6.80
N LEU A 204 7.57 4.70 -7.42
CA LEU A 204 8.98 4.89 -7.75
C LEU A 204 9.22 6.06 -8.73
N LEU A 205 8.35 6.19 -9.77
CA LEU A 205 8.44 7.28 -10.75
C LEU A 205 7.96 8.62 -10.20
N SER A 206 6.94 8.61 -9.35
CA SER A 206 6.44 9.81 -8.68
C SER A 206 7.41 10.33 -7.60
N GLY A 207 8.51 9.63 -7.34
CA GLY A 207 9.40 9.94 -6.23
C GLY A 207 8.81 9.55 -4.87
N GLY A 208 7.87 8.58 -4.85
CA GLY A 208 7.23 8.11 -3.60
C GLY A 208 6.19 9.07 -3.02
N GLY A 209 5.34 9.66 -3.86
CA GLY A 209 4.44 10.75 -3.45
C GLY A 209 5.19 12.09 -3.36
N GLU A 210 4.54 13.18 -3.02
CA GLU A 210 5.28 14.40 -2.66
C GLU A 210 6.19 14.06 -1.48
N LEU A 211 7.48 13.89 -1.80
CA LEU A 211 8.47 13.60 -0.75
C LEU A 211 8.35 14.67 0.33
N PRO A 212 8.30 14.29 1.60
CA PRO A 212 8.26 15.25 2.69
C PRO A 212 9.31 16.34 2.46
N GLN A 213 8.95 17.58 2.75
CA GLN A 213 9.89 18.70 2.58
C GLN A 213 11.24 18.39 3.24
N GLN A 214 11.21 17.75 4.41
CA GLN A 214 12.39 17.30 5.17
C GLN A 214 13.30 16.36 4.36
N THR A 215 12.73 15.48 3.52
CA THR A 215 13.53 14.59 2.67
C THR A 215 14.24 15.38 1.56
N ARG A 216 13.56 16.36 0.97
CA ARG A 216 14.17 17.26 -0.03
C ARG A 216 15.31 18.08 0.59
N ASP A 217 15.05 18.65 1.77
CA ASP A 217 16.02 19.46 2.52
C ASP A 217 17.21 18.62 2.95
N PHE A 218 16.98 17.39 3.44
CA PHE A 218 18.05 16.43 3.76
C PHE A 218 18.92 16.12 2.56
N VAL A 219 18.33 15.74 1.42
CA VAL A 219 19.10 15.43 0.21
C VAL A 219 19.88 16.64 -0.28
N GLN A 220 19.29 17.83 -0.19
CA GLN A 220 19.97 19.07 -0.60
C GLN A 220 21.16 19.36 0.32
N ALA A 221 20.93 19.38 1.63
CA ALA A 221 21.97 19.67 2.61
C ALA A 221 23.08 18.62 2.61
N PHE A 222 22.71 17.34 2.60
CA PHE A 222 23.67 16.24 2.56
C PHE A 222 24.48 16.26 1.26
N SER A 223 23.86 16.45 0.09
CA SER A 223 24.58 16.56 -1.20
C SER A 223 25.56 17.73 -1.25
N ALA A 224 25.21 18.86 -0.64
CA ALA A 224 26.03 20.08 -0.62
C ALA A 224 27.11 20.08 0.49
N ARG A 225 27.16 19.08 1.37
CA ARG A 225 27.99 19.06 2.61
C ARG A 225 27.67 20.25 3.54
N ASP A 226 26.41 20.65 3.55
CA ASP A 226 25.91 21.74 4.35
C ASP A 226 25.48 21.27 5.75
N ALA A 227 26.40 21.37 6.72
CA ALA A 227 26.14 20.98 8.10
C ALA A 227 25.04 21.83 8.76
N LEU A 228 24.91 23.12 8.39
CA LEU A 228 23.87 24.00 8.88
C LEU A 228 22.49 23.59 8.33
N GLY A 229 22.41 23.29 7.04
CA GLY A 229 21.20 22.78 6.39
C GLY A 229 20.72 21.44 6.98
N LEU A 230 21.65 20.53 7.32
CA LEU A 230 21.32 19.28 8.05
C LEU A 230 20.73 19.57 9.41
N MET A 231 21.34 20.46 10.19
CA MET A 231 20.82 20.88 11.49
C MET A 231 19.43 21.51 11.37
N GLN A 232 19.22 22.42 10.40
CA GLN A 232 17.91 23.04 10.16
C GLN A 232 16.83 22.04 9.76
N THR A 233 17.22 20.95 9.08
CA THR A 233 16.30 19.87 8.73
C THR A 233 15.95 19.00 9.93
N LEU A 234 16.91 18.65 10.77
CA LEU A 234 16.74 17.72 11.90
C LEU A 234 16.12 18.38 13.15
N THR A 235 16.41 19.65 13.43
CA THR A 235 15.91 20.36 14.63
C THR A 235 14.38 20.35 14.76
N PRO A 236 13.56 20.60 13.70
CA PRO A 236 12.10 20.52 13.81
C PRO A 236 11.61 19.11 14.13
N MET A 237 12.37 18.07 13.73
CA MET A 237 12.00 16.67 13.89
C MET A 237 12.21 16.14 15.33
N GLU A 238 12.95 16.86 16.16
CA GLU A 238 13.14 16.56 17.60
C GLU A 238 11.81 16.44 18.37
N ARG A 239 10.77 17.15 17.91
CA ARG A 239 9.44 17.18 18.52
C ARG A 239 8.46 16.21 17.90
N TRP A 240 8.89 15.42 16.93
CA TRP A 240 8.04 14.47 16.26
C TRP A 240 7.69 13.27 17.13
N LYS A 241 6.57 12.62 16.79
CA LYS A 241 6.28 11.29 17.32
C LYS A 241 7.35 10.31 16.81
N ARG A 242 7.74 9.38 17.66
CA ARG A 242 8.79 8.40 17.35
C ARG A 242 8.55 7.64 16.05
N ASP A 243 7.31 7.19 15.83
CA ASP A 243 6.93 6.44 14.63
C ASP A 243 7.14 7.26 13.35
N ALA A 244 6.73 8.53 13.35
CA ALA A 244 6.93 9.42 12.19
C ALA A 244 8.41 9.71 11.94
N LEU A 245 9.22 9.79 13.00
CA LEU A 245 10.67 9.91 12.86
C LEU A 245 11.27 8.64 12.27
N THR A 246 10.86 7.46 12.76
CA THR A 246 11.34 6.18 12.22
C THR A 246 11.03 6.04 10.74
N ASP A 247 9.79 6.30 10.33
CA ASP A 247 9.34 6.17 8.95
C ASP A 247 10.17 7.05 7.98
N ILE A 248 10.48 8.29 8.38
CA ILE A 248 11.29 9.18 7.52
C ILE A 248 12.77 8.77 7.49
N LEU A 249 13.34 8.32 8.61
CA LEU A 249 14.72 7.85 8.66
C LEU A 249 14.92 6.58 7.82
N GLU A 250 13.96 5.65 7.81
CA GLU A 250 13.95 4.48 6.93
C GLU A 250 13.91 4.92 5.46
N SER A 251 13.05 5.87 5.10
CA SER A 251 12.98 6.44 3.75
C SER A 251 14.31 7.08 3.31
N TRP A 252 15.01 7.80 4.19
CA TRP A 252 16.31 8.38 3.88
C TRP A 252 17.39 7.31 3.71
N ARG A 253 17.36 6.25 4.53
CA ARG A 253 18.26 5.10 4.40
C ARG A 253 18.09 4.44 3.04
N GLU A 254 16.85 4.15 2.61
CA GLU A 254 16.55 3.55 1.31
C GLU A 254 17.05 4.42 0.15
N LEU A 255 16.90 5.75 0.25
CA LEU A 255 17.44 6.69 -0.76
C LEU A 255 18.95 6.60 -0.86
N LEU A 256 19.67 6.52 0.27
CA LEU A 256 21.13 6.39 0.30
C LEU A 256 21.61 5.02 -0.20
N GLU A 257 20.91 3.94 0.14
CA GLU A 257 21.16 2.59 -0.38
C GLU A 257 21.00 2.54 -1.90
N SER A 258 19.94 3.17 -2.42
CA SER A 258 19.73 3.32 -3.86
C SER A 258 20.84 4.15 -4.54
N ALA A 259 21.33 5.21 -3.89
CA ALA A 259 22.44 6.00 -4.38
C ALA A 259 23.75 5.20 -4.39
N LEU A 260 24.01 4.41 -3.35
CA LEU A 260 25.18 3.56 -3.24
C LEU A 260 25.15 2.45 -4.31
N ALA A 261 24.01 1.79 -4.52
CA ALA A 261 23.79 0.79 -5.56
C ALA A 261 24.06 1.38 -6.97
N SER A 262 23.62 2.62 -7.20
CA SER A 262 23.89 3.33 -8.46
C SER A 262 25.39 3.50 -8.74
N ARG A 263 26.18 3.78 -7.73
CA ARG A 263 27.66 3.89 -7.87
C ARG A 263 28.33 2.56 -8.17
N SER A 264 27.68 1.44 -7.79
CA SER A 264 28.15 0.08 -8.07
C SER A 264 27.66 -0.45 -9.43
N GLY A 265 27.09 0.41 -10.28
CA GLY A 265 26.61 0.04 -11.62
C GLY A 265 25.15 -0.46 -11.65
N ILE A 266 24.48 -0.50 -10.51
CA ILE A 266 23.03 -0.77 -10.42
C ILE A 266 22.34 0.59 -10.53
N ARG A 267 21.38 0.71 -11.45
CA ARG A 267 20.78 2.00 -11.80
C ARG A 267 20.00 2.64 -10.63
N ALA A 268 20.23 3.93 -10.38
CA ALA A 268 19.47 4.72 -9.40
C ALA A 268 18.02 4.91 -9.86
N VAL A 269 17.08 4.71 -8.95
CA VAL A 269 15.63 4.69 -9.24
C VAL A 269 15.00 6.07 -9.18
N SER A 270 15.53 6.98 -8.36
CA SER A 270 14.96 8.32 -8.20
C SER A 270 15.94 9.42 -8.59
N PRO A 271 15.45 10.60 -9.03
CA PRO A 271 16.29 11.77 -9.27
C PRO A 271 17.11 12.16 -8.04
N LEU A 272 16.57 11.97 -6.83
CA LEU A 272 17.26 12.31 -5.58
C LEU A 272 18.39 11.32 -5.27
N SER A 273 18.18 10.03 -5.45
CA SER A 273 19.26 9.04 -5.27
C SER A 273 20.38 9.22 -6.32
N ARG A 274 20.02 9.63 -7.52
CA ARG A 274 21.01 9.98 -8.57
C ARG A 274 21.85 11.21 -8.18
N LYS A 275 21.20 12.26 -7.64
CA LYS A 275 21.89 13.45 -7.12
C LYS A 275 22.85 13.09 -5.99
N LEU A 276 22.43 12.25 -5.05
CA LEU A 276 23.28 11.74 -3.96
C LEU A 276 24.48 10.93 -4.50
N ALA A 277 24.25 10.02 -5.45
CA ALA A 277 25.30 9.22 -6.08
C ALA A 277 26.35 10.08 -6.81
N GLN A 278 25.95 11.19 -7.40
CA GLN A 278 26.86 12.12 -8.09
C GLN A 278 27.64 13.03 -7.13
N SER A 279 27.03 13.39 -5.98
CA SER A 279 27.60 14.37 -5.05
C SER A 279 28.44 13.76 -3.93
N ARG A 280 28.27 12.46 -3.64
CA ARG A 280 28.92 11.77 -2.51
C ARG A 280 29.69 10.53 -2.97
N SER A 281 30.79 10.23 -2.30
CA SER A 281 31.58 9.00 -2.53
C SER A 281 30.92 7.77 -1.94
N SER A 282 31.27 6.56 -2.42
CA SER A 282 30.72 5.31 -1.88
C SER A 282 30.99 5.12 -0.38
N PRO A 283 32.19 5.45 0.17
CA PRO A 283 32.40 5.39 1.61
C PRO A 283 31.52 6.35 2.41
N GLU A 284 31.32 7.59 1.91
CA GLU A 284 30.43 8.57 2.57
C GLU A 284 28.98 8.08 2.59
N LEU A 285 28.48 7.55 1.46
CA LEU A 285 27.13 6.99 1.38
C LEU A 285 26.97 5.78 2.31
N LEU A 286 27.95 4.87 2.34
CA LEU A 286 27.91 3.70 3.22
C LEU A 286 27.89 4.10 4.70
N ASN A 287 28.74 5.06 5.10
CA ASN A 287 28.73 5.59 6.46
C ASN A 287 27.38 6.22 6.81
N ALA A 288 26.78 7.00 5.92
CA ALA A 288 25.48 7.61 6.14
C ALA A 288 24.36 6.56 6.27
N VAL A 289 24.37 5.49 5.45
CA VAL A 289 23.43 4.35 5.60
C VAL A 289 23.57 3.71 6.97
N GLN A 290 24.81 3.45 7.45
CA GLN A 290 25.04 2.88 8.77
C GLN A 290 24.60 3.81 9.90
N CYS A 291 24.78 5.12 9.76
CA CYS A 291 24.30 6.11 10.72
C CYS A 291 22.76 6.11 10.78
N LEU A 292 22.08 6.13 9.64
CA LEU A 292 20.61 6.07 9.61
C LEU A 292 20.08 4.75 10.16
N GLN A 293 20.72 3.60 9.89
CA GLN A 293 20.34 2.33 10.49
C GLN A 293 20.42 2.38 12.02
N LYS A 294 21.51 2.90 12.58
CA LYS A 294 21.65 3.07 14.02
C LYS A 294 20.59 4.01 14.60
N ALA A 295 20.25 5.09 13.88
CA ALA A 295 19.20 6.00 14.30
C ALA A 295 17.84 5.32 14.37
N VAL A 296 17.50 4.47 13.39
CA VAL A 296 16.30 3.63 13.40
C VAL A 296 16.32 2.66 14.58
N ASP A 297 17.45 2.00 14.82
CA ASP A 297 17.58 1.09 15.97
C ASP A 297 17.40 1.83 17.32
N TYR A 298 17.89 3.08 17.44
CA TYR A 298 17.69 3.91 18.62
C TYR A 298 16.22 4.29 18.82
N THR A 299 15.49 4.61 17.75
CA THR A 299 14.05 4.86 17.85
C THR A 299 13.28 3.62 18.31
N ALA A 300 13.65 2.43 17.84
CA ALA A 300 13.10 1.15 18.28
C ALA A 300 13.47 0.85 19.76
N GLY A 301 14.67 1.23 20.21
CA GLY A 301 15.18 1.08 21.58
C GLY A 301 14.67 2.11 22.59
N ASN A 302 13.59 2.85 22.28
CA ASN A 302 12.99 3.88 23.14
C ASN A 302 13.84 5.14 23.42
N VAL A 303 14.84 5.45 22.59
CA VAL A 303 15.58 6.71 22.65
C VAL A 303 14.66 7.87 22.21
N SER A 304 14.78 9.04 22.85
CA SER A 304 13.96 10.21 22.50
C SER A 304 14.29 10.75 21.10
N PRO A 305 13.30 11.25 20.32
CA PRO A 305 13.55 11.85 19.02
C PRO A 305 14.61 12.96 19.04
N ALA A 306 14.63 13.80 20.08
CA ALA A 306 15.63 14.85 20.24
C ALA A 306 17.06 14.28 20.35
N ALA A 307 17.25 13.21 21.12
CA ALA A 307 18.57 12.58 21.25
C ALA A 307 19.02 11.92 19.94
N VAL A 308 18.09 11.31 19.19
CA VAL A 308 18.39 10.71 17.88
C VAL A 308 18.77 11.79 16.86
N CYS A 309 18.01 12.89 16.76
CA CYS A 309 18.30 13.99 15.85
C CYS A 309 19.66 14.65 16.19
N GLY A 310 19.91 14.98 17.46
CA GLY A 310 21.18 15.55 17.88
C GLY A 310 22.38 14.65 17.61
N TRP A 311 22.23 13.33 17.78
CA TRP A 311 23.28 12.38 17.40
C TRP A 311 23.52 12.35 15.89
N LEU A 312 22.44 12.35 15.08
CA LEU A 312 22.52 12.36 13.61
C LEU A 312 23.20 13.63 13.08
N GLU A 313 22.94 14.79 13.65
CA GLU A 313 23.61 16.06 13.29
C GLU A 313 25.12 15.94 13.36
N TRP A 314 25.62 15.21 14.34
CA TRP A 314 27.06 14.97 14.51
C TRP A 314 27.56 13.85 13.57
N ALA A 315 26.81 12.76 13.45
CA ALA A 315 27.22 11.54 12.74
C ALA A 315 27.23 11.69 11.22
N LEU A 316 26.41 12.59 10.64
CA LEU A 316 26.27 12.81 9.20
C LEU A 316 27.15 13.96 8.67
N ARG A 317 27.97 14.58 9.49
CA ARG A 317 28.94 15.62 9.10
C ARG A 317 30.20 15.02 8.38
#